data_b33c51f085ed00d0122296a066b5900f
#
_entry.id   b33c51f085ed00d0122296a066b5900f
#
_cell.length_a   1.000
_cell.length_b   1.000
_cell.length_c   1.000
_cell.angle_alpha   90.00
_cell.angle_beta   90.00
_cell.angle_gamma   90.00
#
_symmetry.space_group_name_H-M   'P 1'
#
loop_
_entity.id
_entity.type
_entity.pdbx_description
1 polymer ?
#
loop_
_entity_poly.entity_id
_entity_poly.type
_entity_poly.pdbx_seq_one_letter_code
_entity_poly.pdbx_strand_id
1 'polypeptide(L)'
;MDLAEDRGKCGKLMEKAGINMPEWAAAENSEQVISYAEKIGYPVLVRPSFVLGGRGMEIVHNKSQLKKYLKLETHATPDKPVLVDKFLEGAVELDVDLISDGKNVIIGAVMEQIEMAGVHSGDSACVMPPESLDKKTEKEIISISKKVAKALKVVGAANLQLAIKDRKIYLLEANPRASRTLPYVSKSTGYPLARIAVNAMLGEKLNNLPEIIPMKGSSVKVPTFSWLKITGLDTVLGPEMKSTGEAMGHGPNFGTAYLKAMKG
;
A
#
# COMPACT_ATOMS: atom_id res chain seq x y z
N MET A 1 -12.26 6.68 8.89
CA MET A 1 -11.03 7.31 8.38
C MET A 1 -10.03 7.53 9.51
N ASP A 2 -10.33 8.28 10.53
CA ASP A 2 -9.39 8.62 11.64
C ASP A 2 -8.64 7.43 12.25
N LEU A 3 -9.30 6.26 12.39
CA LEU A 3 -8.65 5.05 12.92
C LEU A 3 -7.59 4.44 11.99
N ALA A 4 -7.70 4.64 10.69
CA ALA A 4 -6.74 4.10 9.71
C ALA A 4 -5.57 5.07 9.47
N GLU A 5 -5.83 6.37 9.50
CA GLU A 5 -4.84 7.42 9.27
C GLU A 5 -3.96 7.69 10.50
N ASP A 6 -4.51 7.52 11.72
CA ASP A 6 -3.75 7.62 12.96
C ASP A 6 -2.96 6.32 13.18
N ARG A 7 -1.64 6.37 12.93
CA ARG A 7 -0.74 5.21 13.07
C ARG A 7 -0.82 4.58 14.46
N GLY A 8 -0.93 5.40 15.51
CA GLY A 8 -1.01 4.92 16.89
C GLY A 8 -2.28 4.14 17.18
N LYS A 9 -3.42 4.66 16.72
CA LYS A 9 -4.71 3.98 16.88
C LYS A 9 -4.81 2.74 15.99
N CYS A 10 -4.35 2.87 14.74
CA CYS A 10 -4.30 1.76 13.79
C CYS A 10 -3.42 0.61 14.31
N GLY A 11 -2.20 0.91 14.78
CA GLY A 11 -1.27 -0.08 15.30
C GLY A 11 -1.84 -0.88 16.46
N LYS A 12 -2.41 -0.20 17.46
CA LYS A 12 -3.08 -0.86 18.60
C LYS A 12 -4.28 -1.72 18.19
N LEU A 13 -5.03 -1.28 17.18
CA LEU A 13 -6.17 -2.04 16.65
C LEU A 13 -5.70 -3.30 15.91
N MET A 14 -4.65 -3.19 15.11
CA MET A 14 -4.08 -4.31 14.37
C MET A 14 -3.43 -5.33 15.29
N GLU A 15 -2.71 -4.88 16.32
CA GLU A 15 -2.15 -5.75 17.35
C GLU A 15 -3.24 -6.58 18.04
N LYS A 16 -4.35 -5.95 18.47
CA LYS A 16 -5.52 -6.64 19.04
C LYS A 16 -6.15 -7.64 18.06
N ALA A 17 -6.08 -7.38 16.77
CA ALA A 17 -6.58 -8.27 15.73
C ALA A 17 -5.58 -9.37 15.34
N GLY A 18 -4.39 -9.41 15.95
CA GLY A 18 -3.33 -10.36 15.64
C GLY A 18 -2.71 -10.16 14.25
N ILE A 19 -2.64 -8.92 13.78
CA ILE A 19 -2.10 -8.53 12.48
C ILE A 19 -0.73 -7.89 12.70
N ASN A 20 0.29 -8.43 12.04
CA ASN A 20 1.64 -7.89 12.14
C ASN A 20 1.73 -6.55 11.39
N MET A 21 2.41 -5.59 11.99
CA MET A 21 2.88 -4.36 11.36
C MET A 21 4.39 -4.26 11.57
N PRO A 22 5.14 -3.54 10.72
CA PRO A 22 6.54 -3.22 11.01
C PRO A 22 6.65 -2.52 12.37
N GLU A 23 7.75 -2.70 13.06
CA GLU A 23 8.01 -1.94 14.30
C GLU A 23 8.04 -0.44 13.98
N TRP A 24 7.40 0.36 14.82
CA TRP A 24 7.24 1.79 14.57
C TRP A 24 7.23 2.60 15.86
N ALA A 25 7.53 3.89 15.74
CA ALA A 25 7.38 4.86 16.81
C ALA A 25 6.95 6.23 16.26
N ALA A 26 6.23 7.00 17.07
CA ALA A 26 5.90 8.39 16.78
C ALA A 26 6.78 9.30 17.66
N ALA A 27 7.49 10.22 17.04
CA ALA A 27 8.43 11.12 17.69
C ALA A 27 7.97 12.58 17.60
N GLU A 28 7.97 13.27 18.71
CA GLU A 28 7.52 14.66 18.84
C GLU A 28 8.65 15.68 18.69
N ASN A 29 9.89 15.22 18.62
CA ASN A 29 11.09 16.03 18.42
C ASN A 29 12.20 15.23 17.76
N SER A 30 13.23 15.93 17.26
CA SER A 30 14.34 15.32 16.53
C SER A 30 15.18 14.34 17.37
N GLU A 31 15.30 14.56 18.67
CA GLU A 31 16.05 13.67 19.56
C GLU A 31 15.34 12.32 19.70
N GLN A 32 14.01 12.34 19.84
CA GLN A 32 13.19 11.13 19.86
C GLN A 32 13.25 10.39 18.54
N VAL A 33 13.23 11.10 17.37
CA VAL A 33 13.39 10.46 16.06
C VAL A 33 14.68 9.65 15.99
N ILE A 34 15.80 10.26 16.41
CA ILE A 34 17.11 9.60 16.42
C ILE A 34 17.10 8.39 17.38
N SER A 35 16.59 8.58 18.60
CA SER A 35 16.53 7.52 19.60
C SER A 35 15.70 6.32 19.14
N TYR A 36 14.53 6.58 18.56
CA TYR A 36 13.67 5.51 18.03
C TYR A 36 14.29 4.81 16.82
N ALA A 37 14.90 5.55 15.91
CA ALA A 37 15.61 4.94 14.77
C ALA A 37 16.76 4.02 15.21
N GLU A 38 17.51 4.40 16.25
CA GLU A 38 18.56 3.57 16.84
C GLU A 38 18.00 2.33 17.53
N LYS A 39 16.88 2.46 18.23
CA LYS A 39 16.20 1.33 18.89
C LYS A 39 15.61 0.34 17.91
N ILE A 40 14.90 0.81 16.88
CA ILE A 40 14.29 0.00 15.83
C ILE A 40 15.36 -0.65 14.95
N GLY A 41 16.50 0.04 14.77
CA GLY A 41 17.62 -0.39 13.94
C GLY A 41 17.42 -0.08 12.46
N TYR A 42 18.48 0.47 11.83
CA TYR A 42 18.47 0.82 10.41
C TYR A 42 18.38 -0.41 9.49
N PRO A 43 17.86 -0.26 8.24
CA PRO A 43 17.23 0.93 7.71
C PRO A 43 15.87 1.20 8.32
N VAL A 44 15.48 2.50 8.37
CA VAL A 44 14.17 2.96 8.80
C VAL A 44 13.53 3.84 7.73
N LEU A 45 12.20 3.83 7.66
CA LEU A 45 11.41 4.77 6.89
C LEU A 45 10.97 5.90 7.82
N VAL A 46 11.37 7.12 7.49
CA VAL A 46 10.97 8.32 8.23
C VAL A 46 9.92 9.07 7.43
N ARG A 47 8.83 9.44 8.08
CA ARG A 47 7.73 10.13 7.41
C ARG A 47 7.08 11.17 8.31
N PRO A 48 6.83 12.38 7.81
CA PRO A 48 6.01 13.36 8.51
C PRO A 48 4.58 12.83 8.66
N SER A 49 3.89 13.24 9.72
CA SER A 49 2.46 12.95 9.86
C SER A 49 1.64 13.81 8.90
N PHE A 50 0.50 13.24 8.47
CA PHE A 50 -0.51 13.96 7.66
C PHE A 50 -0.02 14.43 6.28
N VAL A 51 0.86 13.67 5.64
CA VAL A 51 1.29 13.93 4.25
C VAL A 51 0.55 13.01 3.27
N LEU A 52 0.34 13.50 2.04
CA LEU A 52 -0.27 12.76 0.95
C LEU A 52 0.81 12.36 -0.07
N GLY A 53 0.68 11.15 -0.64
CA GLY A 53 1.56 10.68 -1.72
C GLY A 53 3.01 10.51 -1.30
N GLY A 54 3.27 10.21 -0.03
CA GLY A 54 4.61 9.97 0.50
C GLY A 54 5.52 11.19 0.56
N ARG A 55 4.98 12.41 0.45
CA ARG A 55 5.77 13.65 0.44
C ARG A 55 6.64 13.77 1.68
N GLY A 56 7.93 14.04 1.48
CA GLY A 56 8.91 14.16 2.55
C GLY A 56 9.23 12.84 3.26
N MET A 57 8.83 11.69 2.71
CA MET A 57 9.24 10.38 3.22
C MET A 57 10.64 10.02 2.70
N GLU A 58 11.47 9.45 3.57
CA GLU A 58 12.82 9.03 3.22
C GLU A 58 13.19 7.71 3.88
N ILE A 59 13.84 6.82 3.11
CA ILE A 59 14.46 5.61 3.63
C ILE A 59 15.87 5.95 4.09
N VAL A 60 16.12 5.79 5.37
CA VAL A 60 17.36 6.19 6.03
C VAL A 60 18.14 4.98 6.49
N HIS A 61 19.37 4.84 6.02
CA HIS A 61 20.21 3.67 6.29
C HIS A 61 21.19 3.84 7.47
N ASN A 62 21.34 5.07 7.98
CA ASN A 62 22.24 5.33 9.11
C ASN A 62 21.94 6.68 9.78
N LYS A 63 22.52 6.88 10.98
CA LYS A 63 22.37 8.09 11.78
C LYS A 63 22.78 9.39 11.07
N SER A 64 23.80 9.33 10.19
CA SER A 64 24.27 10.50 9.47
C SER A 64 23.24 11.01 8.46
N GLN A 65 22.64 10.07 7.70
CA GLN A 65 21.54 10.38 6.77
C GLN A 65 20.33 10.91 7.54
N LEU A 66 19.97 10.29 8.67
CA LEU A 66 18.86 10.77 9.51
C LEU A 66 19.06 12.20 9.98
N LYS A 67 20.26 12.54 10.45
CA LYS A 67 20.57 13.92 10.86
C LYS A 67 20.49 14.92 9.71
N LYS A 68 20.87 14.51 8.48
CA LYS A 68 20.74 15.34 7.28
C LYS A 68 19.27 15.58 6.96
N TYR A 69 18.46 14.52 6.93
CA TYR A 69 17.02 14.59 6.72
C TYR A 69 16.33 15.56 7.69
N LEU A 70 16.59 15.41 8.99
CA LEU A 70 15.99 16.26 10.04
C LEU A 70 16.37 17.74 9.93
N LYS A 71 17.48 18.08 9.29
CA LYS A 71 17.86 19.49 9.04
C LYS A 71 17.10 20.10 7.87
N LEU A 72 16.69 19.30 6.89
CA LEU A 72 16.12 19.78 5.63
C LEU A 72 14.59 19.76 5.62
N GLU A 73 13.98 18.74 6.21
CA GLU A 73 12.58 18.43 5.93
C GLU A 73 11.61 18.53 7.13
N THR A 74 12.09 18.49 8.38
CA THR A 74 11.14 18.27 9.48
C THR A 74 11.40 19.06 10.74
N HIS A 75 10.35 19.74 11.16
CA HIS A 75 10.17 20.12 12.56
C HIS A 75 9.11 19.17 13.16
N ALA A 76 9.55 18.08 13.81
CA ALA A 76 8.66 17.25 14.61
C ALA A 76 8.12 18.08 15.78
N THR A 77 6.81 18.06 15.97
CA THR A 77 6.12 18.70 17.09
C THR A 77 5.08 17.73 17.67
N PRO A 78 4.61 17.95 18.92
CA PRO A 78 3.55 17.12 19.48
C PRO A 78 2.29 17.04 18.60
N ASP A 79 1.93 18.13 17.93
CA ASP A 79 0.77 18.19 17.04
C ASP A 79 1.05 17.58 15.65
N LYS A 80 2.33 17.46 15.26
CA LYS A 80 2.79 16.90 14.00
C LYS A 80 3.98 15.98 14.24
N PRO A 81 3.78 14.82 14.85
CA PRO A 81 4.88 13.89 15.12
C PRO A 81 5.47 13.34 13.82
N VAL A 82 6.72 12.98 13.88
CA VAL A 82 7.41 12.23 12.80
C VAL A 82 7.33 10.76 13.13
N LEU A 83 6.89 9.97 12.15
CA LEU A 83 6.82 8.51 12.29
C LEU A 83 8.15 7.89 11.83
N VAL A 84 8.60 6.91 12.59
CA VAL A 84 9.78 6.10 12.28
C VAL A 84 9.33 4.65 12.23
N ASP A 85 9.34 4.06 11.04
CA ASP A 85 8.95 2.67 10.83
C ASP A 85 10.20 1.84 10.47
N LYS A 86 10.27 0.58 10.93
CA LYS A 86 11.26 -0.37 10.42
C LYS A 86 11.04 -0.56 8.93
N PHE A 87 12.06 -0.27 8.14
CA PHE A 87 12.01 -0.53 6.70
C PHE A 87 12.28 -2.01 6.42
N LEU A 88 11.39 -2.64 5.66
CA LEU A 88 11.47 -4.07 5.31
C LEU A 88 12.21 -4.24 3.97
N GLU A 89 13.51 -3.99 3.99
CA GLU A 89 14.36 -4.07 2.80
C GLU A 89 14.28 -5.45 2.13
N GLY A 90 14.08 -5.47 0.79
CA GLY A 90 13.93 -6.69 0.01
C GLY A 90 12.64 -7.47 0.29
N ALA A 91 11.63 -6.84 0.89
CA ALA A 91 10.29 -7.42 0.98
C ALA A 91 9.61 -7.44 -0.39
N VAL A 92 8.70 -8.39 -0.59
CA VAL A 92 7.72 -8.35 -1.69
C VAL A 92 6.53 -7.53 -1.24
N GLU A 93 6.23 -6.45 -1.94
CA GLU A 93 5.10 -5.59 -1.63
C GLU A 93 3.87 -5.97 -2.45
N LEU A 94 2.71 -5.83 -1.82
CA LEU A 94 1.42 -6.23 -2.37
C LEU A 94 0.38 -5.16 -2.10
N ASP A 95 -0.48 -4.93 -3.08
CA ASP A 95 -1.73 -4.20 -2.90
C ASP A 95 -2.92 -5.17 -2.90
N VAL A 96 -3.86 -4.96 -2.01
CA VAL A 96 -5.13 -5.70 -2.00
C VAL A 96 -6.29 -4.71 -2.08
N ASP A 97 -7.02 -4.73 -3.19
CA ASP A 97 -8.28 -4.01 -3.30
C ASP A 97 -9.44 -4.89 -2.84
N LEU A 98 -10.25 -4.35 -1.96
CA LEU A 98 -11.41 -5.05 -1.40
C LEU A 98 -12.65 -4.16 -1.29
N ILE A 99 -13.80 -4.79 -1.18
CA ILE A 99 -15.09 -4.13 -0.91
C ILE A 99 -15.74 -4.81 0.27
N SER A 100 -16.35 -4.02 1.15
CA SER A 100 -17.07 -4.51 2.32
C SER A 100 -18.44 -3.85 2.46
N ASP A 101 -19.43 -4.62 2.91
CA ASP A 101 -20.75 -4.11 3.34
C ASP A 101 -20.87 -3.96 4.85
N GLY A 102 -19.71 -3.98 5.57
CA GLY A 102 -19.61 -3.97 7.01
C GLY A 102 -19.70 -5.38 7.65
N LYS A 103 -20.18 -6.40 6.94
CA LYS A 103 -20.29 -7.79 7.39
C LYS A 103 -19.49 -8.74 6.48
N ASN A 104 -19.75 -8.66 5.19
CA ASN A 104 -19.10 -9.46 4.17
C ASN A 104 -17.96 -8.65 3.54
N VAL A 105 -16.90 -9.33 3.14
CA VAL A 105 -15.72 -8.73 2.47
C VAL A 105 -15.44 -9.52 1.21
N ILE A 106 -15.40 -8.82 0.09
CA ILE A 106 -15.01 -9.34 -1.21
C ILE A 106 -13.60 -8.86 -1.52
N ILE A 107 -12.74 -9.74 -1.96
CA ILE A 107 -11.42 -9.41 -2.49
C ILE A 107 -11.54 -9.16 -4.00
N GLY A 108 -11.30 -7.92 -4.39
CA GLY A 108 -11.26 -7.52 -5.81
C GLY A 108 -10.06 -8.10 -6.52
N ALA A 109 -8.87 -7.90 -5.95
CA ALA A 109 -7.62 -8.50 -6.40
C ALA A 109 -6.55 -8.46 -5.30
N VAL A 110 -5.60 -9.40 -5.40
CA VAL A 110 -4.26 -9.30 -4.81
C VAL A 110 -3.32 -8.97 -5.96
N MET A 111 -2.53 -7.92 -5.82
CA MET A 111 -1.61 -7.40 -6.82
C MET A 111 -0.19 -7.42 -6.27
N GLU A 112 0.76 -7.97 -7.01
CA GLU A 112 2.16 -7.97 -6.64
C GLU A 112 2.87 -6.79 -7.30
N GLN A 113 3.63 -6.02 -6.54
CA GLN A 113 4.46 -4.93 -7.05
C GLN A 113 5.75 -5.49 -7.65
N ILE A 114 6.18 -4.94 -8.78
CA ILE A 114 7.35 -5.42 -9.54
C ILE A 114 8.62 -4.72 -9.07
N GLU A 115 8.52 -3.43 -8.72
CA GLU A 115 9.64 -2.67 -8.19
C GLU A 115 9.98 -3.12 -6.77
N MET A 116 11.22 -2.82 -6.38
CA MET A 116 11.70 -3.13 -5.02
C MET A 116 10.90 -2.39 -3.95
N ALA A 117 10.81 -2.99 -2.77
CA ALA A 117 10.20 -2.39 -1.60
C ALA A 117 10.71 -0.96 -1.35
N GLY A 118 9.79 -0.08 -0.97
CA GLY A 118 10.06 1.33 -0.71
C GLY A 118 9.80 2.27 -1.89
N VAL A 119 9.46 1.76 -3.06
CA VAL A 119 8.90 2.56 -4.15
C VAL A 119 7.41 2.77 -3.88
N HIS A 120 6.93 4.01 -4.01
CA HIS A 120 5.51 4.31 -3.82
C HIS A 120 4.63 3.44 -4.74
N SER A 121 3.55 2.86 -4.23
CA SER A 121 2.69 1.92 -4.99
C SER A 121 2.11 2.52 -6.28
N GLY A 122 1.93 3.85 -6.32
CA GLY A 122 1.53 4.57 -7.53
C GLY A 122 2.61 4.61 -8.62
N ASP A 123 3.87 4.50 -8.23
CA ASP A 123 5.05 4.55 -9.10
C ASP A 123 5.57 3.15 -9.43
N SER A 124 5.02 2.14 -8.81
CA SER A 124 5.35 0.73 -9.07
C SER A 124 4.43 0.15 -10.13
N ALA A 125 5.01 -0.63 -11.03
CA ALA A 125 4.24 -1.56 -11.84
C ALA A 125 3.68 -2.66 -10.94
N CYS A 126 2.48 -3.16 -11.23
CA CYS A 126 1.93 -4.29 -10.50
C CYS A 126 1.27 -5.30 -11.43
N VAL A 127 1.31 -6.55 -11.01
CA VAL A 127 0.72 -7.68 -11.72
C VAL A 127 -0.37 -8.34 -10.89
N MET A 128 -1.41 -8.80 -11.54
CA MET A 128 -2.42 -9.68 -10.97
C MET A 128 -2.80 -10.79 -11.98
N PRO A 129 -3.01 -12.03 -11.50
CA PRO A 129 -2.70 -12.49 -10.15
C PRO A 129 -1.22 -12.37 -9.82
N PRO A 130 -0.82 -12.43 -8.54
CA PRO A 130 0.59 -12.44 -8.14
C PRO A 130 1.37 -13.58 -8.80
N GLU A 131 2.60 -13.30 -9.22
CA GLU A 131 3.46 -14.29 -9.91
C GLU A 131 4.38 -15.06 -8.94
N SER A 132 4.80 -14.43 -7.83
CA SER A 132 5.75 -15.03 -6.89
C SER A 132 5.10 -15.77 -5.73
N LEU A 133 3.77 -15.65 -5.55
CA LEU A 133 3.08 -16.19 -4.39
C LEU A 133 2.60 -17.63 -4.59
N ASP A 134 2.82 -18.47 -3.60
CA ASP A 134 2.14 -19.74 -3.52
C ASP A 134 0.68 -19.59 -3.04
N LYS A 135 -0.14 -20.60 -3.33
CA LYS A 135 -1.58 -20.59 -2.97
C LYS A 135 -1.83 -20.51 -1.46
N LYS A 136 -0.88 -20.95 -0.62
CA LYS A 136 -1.01 -20.89 0.84
C LYS A 136 -0.85 -19.45 1.30
N THR A 137 0.19 -18.78 0.83
CA THR A 137 0.48 -17.37 1.13
C THR A 137 -0.65 -16.47 0.63
N GLU A 138 -1.17 -16.72 -0.58
CA GLU A 138 -2.30 -15.97 -1.13
C GLU A 138 -3.55 -16.09 -0.22
N LYS A 139 -3.89 -17.30 0.24
CA LYS A 139 -5.00 -17.51 1.18
C LYS A 139 -4.78 -16.79 2.51
N GLU A 140 -3.55 -16.74 3.01
CA GLU A 140 -3.22 -16.03 4.24
C GLU A 140 -3.39 -14.52 4.07
N ILE A 141 -2.94 -13.95 2.95
CA ILE A 141 -3.15 -12.54 2.59
C ILE A 141 -4.64 -12.20 2.56
N ILE A 142 -5.45 -13.01 1.90
CA ILE A 142 -6.90 -12.85 1.84
C ILE A 142 -7.52 -12.87 3.25
N SER A 143 -7.10 -13.82 4.09
CA SER A 143 -7.57 -13.93 5.47
C SER A 143 -7.22 -12.70 6.30
N ILE A 144 -5.96 -12.22 6.21
CA ILE A 144 -5.49 -11.00 6.88
C ILE A 144 -6.28 -9.80 6.37
N SER A 145 -6.45 -9.65 5.06
CA SER A 145 -7.18 -8.53 4.46
C SER A 145 -8.62 -8.43 4.96
N LYS A 146 -9.30 -9.57 5.11
CA LYS A 146 -10.64 -9.60 5.70
C LYS A 146 -10.66 -9.22 7.17
N LYS A 147 -9.67 -9.67 7.96
CA LYS A 147 -9.53 -9.28 9.36
C LYS A 147 -9.31 -7.77 9.50
N VAL A 148 -8.44 -7.18 8.67
CA VAL A 148 -8.19 -5.72 8.63
C VAL A 148 -9.48 -4.97 8.31
N ALA A 149 -10.19 -5.36 7.24
CA ALA A 149 -11.43 -4.71 6.83
C ALA A 149 -12.50 -4.75 7.94
N LYS A 150 -12.62 -5.88 8.63
CA LYS A 150 -13.55 -6.03 9.78
C LYS A 150 -13.12 -5.20 10.98
N ALA A 151 -11.84 -5.20 11.34
CA ALA A 151 -11.31 -4.42 12.46
C ALA A 151 -11.53 -2.92 12.25
N LEU A 152 -11.32 -2.42 11.03
CA LEU A 152 -11.55 -1.04 10.64
C LEU A 152 -13.02 -0.71 10.35
N LYS A 153 -13.93 -1.71 10.40
CA LYS A 153 -15.36 -1.57 10.08
C LYS A 153 -15.59 -0.93 8.71
N VAL A 154 -14.84 -1.39 7.71
CA VAL A 154 -14.92 -0.85 6.34
C VAL A 154 -16.31 -1.07 5.77
N VAL A 155 -16.88 0.00 5.17
CA VAL A 155 -18.07 -0.06 4.31
C VAL A 155 -17.73 0.67 3.01
N GLY A 156 -17.86 0.01 1.88
CA GLY A 156 -17.39 0.46 0.58
C GLY A 156 -16.03 -0.13 0.21
N ALA A 157 -15.24 0.58 -0.57
CA ALA A 157 -13.94 0.14 -1.03
C ALA A 157 -12.84 0.41 0.01
N ALA A 158 -11.84 -0.46 0.04
CA ALA A 158 -10.57 -0.20 0.71
C ALA A 158 -9.40 -0.81 -0.06
N ASN A 159 -8.23 -0.21 0.11
CA ASN A 159 -6.95 -0.71 -0.37
C ASN A 159 -6.05 -0.99 0.83
N LEU A 160 -5.42 -2.14 0.83
CA LEU A 160 -4.42 -2.52 1.82
C LEU A 160 -3.08 -2.68 1.16
N GLN A 161 -2.06 -2.08 1.75
CA GLN A 161 -0.67 -2.32 1.36
C GLN A 161 -0.04 -3.30 2.34
N LEU A 162 0.47 -4.39 1.81
CA LEU A 162 1.09 -5.47 2.57
C LEU A 162 2.52 -5.68 2.10
N ALA A 163 3.33 -6.26 2.97
CA ALA A 163 4.69 -6.70 2.61
C ALA A 163 4.93 -8.11 3.13
N ILE A 164 5.66 -8.91 2.36
CA ILE A 164 6.15 -10.21 2.78
C ILE A 164 7.65 -10.12 2.99
N LYS A 165 8.09 -10.39 4.21
CA LYS A 165 9.51 -10.48 4.56
C LYS A 165 9.73 -11.68 5.46
N ASP A 166 10.71 -12.52 5.12
CA ASP A 166 11.08 -13.71 5.89
C ASP A 166 9.88 -14.62 6.21
N ARG A 167 9.01 -14.83 5.21
CA ARG A 167 7.74 -15.60 5.27
C ARG A 167 6.72 -15.05 6.25
N LYS A 168 6.86 -13.81 6.69
CA LYS A 168 5.86 -13.10 7.50
C LYS A 168 5.18 -12.03 6.67
N ILE A 169 3.87 -11.89 6.85
CA ILE A 169 3.06 -10.87 6.21
C ILE A 169 2.88 -9.72 7.18
N TYR A 170 3.15 -8.51 6.71
CA TYR A 170 3.02 -7.26 7.45
C TYR A 170 2.01 -6.34 6.77
N LEU A 171 1.15 -5.72 7.53
CA LEU A 171 0.32 -4.61 7.06
C LEU A 171 1.16 -3.32 7.14
N LEU A 172 1.40 -2.70 5.98
CA LEU A 172 2.08 -1.41 5.89
C LEU A 172 1.09 -0.27 6.09
N GLU A 173 -0.04 -0.31 5.35
CA GLU A 173 -1.04 0.74 5.34
C GLU A 173 -2.43 0.19 5.00
N ALA A 174 -3.47 0.80 5.54
CA ALA A 174 -4.85 0.51 5.21
C ALA A 174 -5.57 1.81 4.82
N ASN A 175 -6.05 1.87 3.61
CA ASN A 175 -6.73 3.02 3.03
C ASN A 175 -8.23 2.70 2.86
N PRO A 176 -9.13 3.09 3.80
CA PRO A 176 -10.57 2.80 3.70
C PRO A 176 -11.26 3.75 2.71
N ARG A 177 -10.81 3.74 1.49
CA ARG A 177 -11.28 4.52 0.35
C ARG A 177 -10.94 3.80 -0.96
N ALA A 178 -11.55 4.22 -2.06
CA ALA A 178 -11.15 3.77 -3.39
C ALA A 178 -9.67 4.09 -3.67
N SER A 179 -8.99 3.13 -4.26
CA SER A 179 -7.60 3.23 -4.70
C SER A 179 -7.50 3.67 -6.16
N ARG A 180 -6.31 4.04 -6.60
CA ARG A 180 -6.02 4.22 -8.02
C ARG A 180 -6.07 2.90 -8.80
N THR A 181 -5.82 1.78 -8.15
CA THR A 181 -5.87 0.44 -8.75
C THR A 181 -7.29 -0.08 -8.96
N LEU A 182 -8.31 0.46 -8.27
CA LEU A 182 -9.69 -0.01 -8.38
C LEU A 182 -10.24 -0.01 -9.83
N PRO A 183 -10.02 1.03 -10.67
CA PRO A 183 -10.39 0.98 -12.09
C PRO A 183 -9.62 -0.06 -12.89
N TYR A 184 -8.35 -0.26 -12.60
CA TYR A 184 -7.51 -1.29 -13.21
C TYR A 184 -8.05 -2.69 -12.90
N VAL A 185 -8.33 -2.98 -11.63
CA VAL A 185 -8.93 -4.26 -11.21
C VAL A 185 -10.30 -4.45 -11.86
N SER A 186 -11.15 -3.41 -11.90
CA SER A 186 -12.46 -3.47 -12.54
C SER A 186 -12.38 -3.83 -14.02
N LYS A 187 -11.47 -3.20 -14.77
CA LYS A 187 -11.27 -3.49 -16.20
C LYS A 187 -10.73 -4.90 -16.45
N SER A 188 -9.79 -5.32 -15.62
CA SER A 188 -9.13 -6.63 -15.77
C SER A 188 -10.06 -7.79 -15.44
N THR A 189 -10.95 -7.64 -14.48
CA THR A 189 -11.86 -8.68 -14.02
C THR A 189 -13.23 -8.64 -14.73
N GLY A 190 -13.60 -7.49 -15.31
CA GLY A 190 -14.93 -7.24 -15.86
C GLY A 190 -16.00 -6.94 -14.79
N TYR A 191 -15.65 -6.87 -13.50
CA TYR A 191 -16.57 -6.53 -12.43
C TYR A 191 -16.55 -5.01 -12.16
N PRO A 192 -17.72 -4.35 -12.08
CA PRO A 192 -17.81 -2.90 -11.86
C PRO A 192 -17.59 -2.55 -10.39
N LEU A 193 -16.37 -2.75 -9.87
CA LEU A 193 -16.06 -2.67 -8.44
C LEU A 193 -16.43 -1.32 -7.81
N ALA A 194 -16.25 -0.22 -8.52
CA ALA A 194 -16.64 1.10 -8.01
C ALA A 194 -18.16 1.17 -7.76
N ARG A 195 -18.99 0.67 -8.67
CA ARG A 195 -20.44 0.60 -8.50
C ARG A 195 -20.82 -0.31 -7.33
N ILE A 196 -20.18 -1.49 -7.24
CA ILE A 196 -20.42 -2.43 -6.13
C ILE A 196 -20.08 -1.76 -4.79
N ALA A 197 -18.97 -1.01 -4.71
CA ALA A 197 -18.58 -0.30 -3.50
C ALA A 197 -19.61 0.78 -3.11
N VAL A 198 -20.10 1.58 -4.07
CA VAL A 198 -21.14 2.58 -3.83
C VAL A 198 -22.44 1.93 -3.36
N ASN A 199 -22.86 0.84 -4.00
CA ASN A 199 -24.05 0.10 -3.61
C ASN A 199 -23.94 -0.45 -2.18
N ALA A 200 -22.75 -0.97 -1.80
CA ALA A 200 -22.49 -1.40 -0.43
C ALA A 200 -22.59 -0.23 0.58
N MET A 201 -22.12 0.95 0.21
CA MET A 201 -22.25 2.17 1.04
C MET A 201 -23.73 2.61 1.17
N LEU A 202 -24.56 2.34 0.18
CA LEU A 202 -26.01 2.59 0.19
C LEU A 202 -26.81 1.47 0.90
N GLY A 203 -26.12 0.46 1.43
CA GLY A 203 -26.75 -0.60 2.24
C GLY A 203 -27.02 -1.93 1.52
N GLU A 204 -26.67 -2.06 0.22
CA GLU A 204 -26.77 -3.31 -0.49
C GLU A 204 -25.80 -4.36 0.11
N LYS A 205 -26.23 -5.62 0.14
CA LYS A 205 -25.43 -6.72 0.68
C LYS A 205 -24.64 -7.41 -0.42
N LEU A 206 -23.44 -7.86 -0.08
CA LEU A 206 -22.50 -8.50 -1.01
C LEU A 206 -22.73 -10.03 -1.13
N ASN A 207 -23.81 -10.56 -0.59
CA ASN A 207 -24.04 -12.02 -0.45
C ASN A 207 -24.08 -12.79 -1.77
N ASN A 208 -24.40 -12.12 -2.89
CA ASN A 208 -24.56 -12.75 -4.20
C ASN A 208 -23.28 -12.64 -5.06
N LEU A 209 -22.20 -12.12 -4.52
CA LEU A 209 -20.93 -11.97 -5.22
C LEU A 209 -19.89 -12.98 -4.72
N PRO A 210 -18.97 -13.42 -5.57
CA PRO A 210 -17.90 -14.32 -5.16
C PRO A 210 -16.99 -13.65 -4.12
N GLU A 211 -16.51 -14.42 -3.17
CA GLU A 211 -15.60 -13.96 -2.11
C GLU A 211 -14.29 -13.37 -2.67
N ILE A 212 -13.84 -13.94 -3.79
CA ILE A 212 -12.69 -13.48 -4.58
C ILE A 212 -13.19 -13.28 -5.98
N ILE A 213 -13.01 -12.10 -6.55
CA ILE A 213 -13.39 -11.80 -7.92
C ILE A 213 -12.52 -12.62 -8.88
N PRO A 214 -13.12 -13.48 -9.72
CA PRO A 214 -12.36 -14.32 -10.64
C PRO A 214 -11.75 -13.49 -11.75
N MET A 215 -10.57 -13.89 -12.20
CA MET A 215 -9.87 -13.29 -13.33
C MET A 215 -9.32 -14.40 -14.26
N LYS A 216 -9.26 -14.11 -15.55
CA LYS A 216 -8.62 -14.97 -16.54
C LYS A 216 -7.34 -14.30 -17.06
N GLY A 217 -6.27 -15.10 -17.27
CA GLY A 217 -4.98 -14.59 -17.73
C GLY A 217 -4.29 -13.71 -16.69
N SER A 218 -3.42 -12.82 -17.15
CA SER A 218 -2.69 -11.86 -16.33
C SER A 218 -2.98 -10.43 -16.78
N SER A 219 -2.97 -9.51 -15.84
CA SER A 219 -3.01 -8.07 -16.11
C SER A 219 -1.85 -7.39 -15.43
N VAL A 220 -1.30 -6.38 -16.09
CA VAL A 220 -0.22 -5.54 -15.55
C VAL A 220 -0.63 -4.09 -15.66
N LYS A 221 -0.43 -3.33 -14.59
CA LYS A 221 -0.49 -1.88 -14.56
C LYS A 221 0.94 -1.36 -14.54
N VAL A 222 1.24 -0.34 -15.34
CA VAL A 222 2.51 0.39 -15.29
C VAL A 222 2.25 1.87 -15.06
N PRO A 223 3.10 2.57 -14.26
CA PRO A 223 2.97 4.00 -14.08
C PRO A 223 3.41 4.75 -15.33
N THR A 224 2.87 5.96 -15.51
CA THR A 224 3.35 6.91 -16.50
C THR A 224 3.93 8.14 -15.80
N PHE A 225 5.07 8.63 -16.31
CA PHE A 225 5.80 9.74 -15.71
C PHE A 225 5.88 10.90 -16.70
N SER A 226 5.63 12.10 -16.22
CA SER A 226 5.72 13.34 -17.03
C SER A 226 7.05 14.09 -16.80
N TRP A 227 8.19 13.38 -16.86
CA TRP A 227 9.51 13.93 -16.58
C TRP A 227 9.81 15.21 -17.35
N LEU A 228 9.43 15.26 -18.63
CA LEU A 228 9.64 16.42 -19.49
C LEU A 228 8.77 17.64 -19.11
N LYS A 229 7.68 17.44 -18.37
CA LYS A 229 6.76 18.52 -17.97
C LYS A 229 7.05 19.06 -16.58
N ILE A 230 7.71 18.29 -15.73
CA ILE A 230 8.00 18.64 -14.35
C ILE A 230 9.51 18.80 -14.21
N THR A 231 9.96 20.04 -14.35
CA THR A 231 11.39 20.38 -14.25
C THR A 231 11.90 20.25 -12.81
N GLY A 232 13.11 19.72 -12.64
CA GLY A 232 13.77 19.60 -11.34
C GLY A 232 13.33 18.40 -10.49
N LEU A 233 12.45 17.54 -11.01
CA LEU A 233 12.06 16.33 -10.32
C LEU A 233 13.17 15.27 -10.47
N ASP A 234 13.58 14.67 -9.33
CA ASP A 234 14.49 13.53 -9.34
C ASP A 234 13.80 12.31 -9.97
N THR A 235 14.47 11.66 -10.91
CA THR A 235 13.96 10.47 -11.61
C THR A 235 14.14 9.17 -10.83
N VAL A 236 14.88 9.17 -9.72
CA VAL A 236 15.03 8.01 -8.84
C VAL A 236 13.73 7.78 -8.09
N LEU A 237 13.15 6.58 -8.24
CA LEU A 237 11.92 6.20 -7.56
C LEU A 237 12.18 5.94 -6.07
N GLY A 238 11.20 6.27 -5.26
CA GLY A 238 11.26 6.14 -3.80
C GLY A 238 9.87 6.21 -3.18
N PRO A 239 9.78 6.49 -1.88
CA PRO A 239 8.50 6.52 -1.17
C PRO A 239 7.59 7.69 -1.57
N GLU A 240 8.12 8.74 -2.17
CA GLU A 240 7.33 9.87 -2.69
C GLU A 240 6.84 9.60 -4.11
N MET A 241 5.53 9.77 -4.33
CA MET A 241 4.89 9.52 -5.63
C MET A 241 5.26 10.56 -6.67
N LYS A 242 5.69 10.10 -7.86
CA LYS A 242 6.12 10.93 -9.01
C LYS A 242 5.30 10.68 -10.28
N SER A 243 4.56 9.58 -10.34
CA SER A 243 3.74 9.23 -11.49
C SER A 243 2.55 10.18 -11.66
N THR A 244 2.19 10.45 -12.90
CA THR A 244 1.08 11.34 -13.28
C THR A 244 -0.09 10.60 -13.94
N GLY A 245 0.07 9.32 -14.19
CA GLY A 245 -0.93 8.47 -14.80
C GLY A 245 -0.51 7.01 -14.76
N GLU A 246 -1.29 6.17 -15.43
CA GLU A 246 -1.03 4.74 -15.51
C GLU A 246 -1.56 4.16 -16.82
N ALA A 247 -0.90 3.14 -17.34
CA ALA A 247 -1.35 2.32 -18.44
C ALA A 247 -1.51 0.87 -17.98
N MET A 248 -2.30 0.09 -18.72
CA MET A 248 -2.50 -1.32 -18.40
C MET A 248 -2.41 -2.21 -19.63
N GLY A 249 -1.95 -3.43 -19.41
CA GLY A 249 -2.02 -4.51 -20.38
C GLY A 249 -2.71 -5.75 -19.82
N HIS A 250 -3.42 -6.47 -20.68
CA HIS A 250 -4.02 -7.76 -20.35
C HIS A 250 -3.59 -8.81 -21.37
N GLY A 251 -3.29 -10.01 -20.91
CA GLY A 251 -2.85 -11.10 -21.77
C GLY A 251 -3.05 -12.47 -21.12
N PRO A 252 -2.75 -13.55 -21.87
CA PRO A 252 -2.85 -14.92 -21.36
C PRO A 252 -1.81 -15.22 -20.26
N ASN A 253 -0.73 -14.45 -20.17
CA ASN A 253 0.34 -14.58 -19.19
C ASN A 253 0.97 -13.21 -18.89
N PHE A 254 1.80 -13.17 -17.84
CA PHE A 254 2.51 -11.97 -17.39
C PHE A 254 3.29 -11.26 -18.51
N GLY A 255 4.15 -11.98 -19.24
CA GLY A 255 5.00 -11.36 -20.27
C GLY A 255 4.21 -10.64 -21.35
N THR A 256 3.10 -11.25 -21.83
CA THR A 256 2.20 -10.63 -22.82
C THR A 256 1.49 -9.40 -22.22
N ALA A 257 1.02 -9.50 -20.99
CA ALA A 257 0.34 -8.39 -20.32
C ALA A 257 1.31 -7.22 -20.09
N TYR A 258 2.52 -7.51 -19.59
CA TYR A 258 3.56 -6.50 -19.34
C TYR A 258 3.97 -5.77 -20.64
N LEU A 259 4.23 -6.52 -21.72
CA LEU A 259 4.57 -5.92 -23.00
C LEU A 259 3.48 -4.98 -23.53
N LYS A 260 2.21 -5.35 -23.35
CA LYS A 260 1.08 -4.49 -23.74
C LYS A 260 0.99 -3.24 -22.86
N ALA A 261 1.17 -3.38 -21.56
CA ALA A 261 1.17 -2.24 -20.63
C ALA A 261 2.27 -1.21 -20.97
N MET A 262 3.47 -1.70 -21.34
CA MET A 262 4.60 -0.85 -21.74
C MET A 262 4.41 -0.15 -23.08
N LYS A 263 3.47 -0.59 -23.92
CA LYS A 263 3.16 0.05 -25.22
C LYS A 263 2.01 1.06 -25.13
N GLY A 264 1.25 1.07 -24.04
CA GLY A 264 0.15 2.01 -23.77
C GLY A 264 0.63 3.26 -23.10
#